data_9ad93ceb943a31f1584a0132ecf15f21
#
_entry.id   9ad93ceb943a31f1584a0132ecf15f21
#
_cell.length_a   1.000
_cell.length_b   1.000
_cell.length_c   1.000
_cell.angle_alpha   90.00
_cell.angle_beta   90.00
_cell.angle_gamma   90.00
#
_symmetry.space_group_name_H-M   'P 1'
#
loop_
_entity.id
_entity.type
_entity.pdbx_description
1 polymer ?
#
loop_
_entity_poly.entity_id
_entity_poly.type
_entity_poly.pdbx_seq_one_letter_code
_entity_poly.pdbx_strand_id
1 'polypeptide(L)'
;MASDEGPKTGPETPTDWAISDTPNILIVGQNGRLQYEALIFAASLFAGRIRDILSDLGATILPFENRYFGQAYPYGNKIEALLALPRNQPFLFFDTDTLILDDLSQVPFDFDRPSASLRVEGTWPKLELYGPGYAEIWGAIYDKFGLDFESSLDLSQPDEYWRRYLYFNAGFFFYRCPQVFGRRFLDYALAIRDDPPPALVCQVMDPWLDQVALPAVIHALGGGR
;
A
#
# COMPACT_ATOMS: atom_id res chain seq x y z
N MET A 1 -16.79 18.30 -47.93
CA MET A 1 -15.83 17.56 -47.11
C MET A 1 -15.82 18.24 -45.75
N ALA A 2 -16.56 17.72 -44.83
CA ALA A 2 -16.61 18.18 -43.44
C ALA A 2 -15.83 17.13 -42.62
N SER A 3 -14.75 17.56 -41.98
CA SER A 3 -13.93 16.77 -41.09
C SER A 3 -14.63 16.65 -39.73
N ASP A 4 -15.04 15.46 -39.41
CA ASP A 4 -15.61 15.05 -38.12
C ASP A 4 -14.45 14.88 -37.12
N GLU A 5 -14.25 15.89 -36.25
CA GLU A 5 -13.38 15.75 -35.08
C GLU A 5 -14.21 15.22 -33.92
N GLY A 6 -14.03 13.93 -33.61
CA GLY A 6 -14.61 13.30 -32.43
C GLY A 6 -14.08 13.92 -31.13
N PRO A 7 -14.83 13.85 -30.02
CA PRO A 7 -14.49 14.53 -28.77
C PRO A 7 -13.25 13.89 -28.13
N LYS A 8 -12.21 14.72 -27.89
CA LYS A 8 -11.05 14.38 -27.06
C LYS A 8 -11.52 14.26 -25.61
N THR A 9 -11.65 13.05 -25.10
CA THR A 9 -11.80 12.80 -23.68
C THR A 9 -10.45 13.04 -23.00
N GLY A 10 -10.28 14.21 -22.42
CA GLY A 10 -9.25 14.50 -21.45
C GLY A 10 -9.47 13.66 -20.17
N PRO A 11 -8.45 13.50 -19.30
CA PRO A 11 -8.61 12.79 -18.06
C PRO A 11 -9.70 13.44 -17.22
N GLU A 12 -10.74 12.68 -16.91
CA GLU A 12 -11.80 13.13 -16.01
C GLU A 12 -11.20 13.47 -14.65
N THR A 13 -11.18 14.73 -14.31
CA THR A 13 -10.96 15.20 -12.94
C THR A 13 -12.09 14.64 -12.07
N PRO A 14 -11.79 13.99 -10.96
CA PRO A 14 -12.83 13.48 -10.07
C PRO A 14 -13.62 14.65 -9.49
N THR A 15 -14.85 14.82 -9.97
CA THR A 15 -15.80 15.80 -9.45
C THR A 15 -16.33 15.33 -8.10
N ASP A 16 -16.27 16.21 -7.10
CA ASP A 16 -17.05 16.29 -5.84
C ASP A 16 -17.75 14.99 -5.37
N TRP A 17 -16.98 14.06 -4.80
CA TRP A 17 -17.52 13.00 -3.98
C TRP A 17 -17.55 13.51 -2.54
N ALA A 18 -18.70 13.56 -1.94
CA ALA A 18 -18.80 13.72 -0.49
C ALA A 18 -18.08 12.55 0.19
N ILE A 19 -16.88 12.81 0.71
CA ILE A 19 -16.08 11.83 1.44
C ILE A 19 -16.74 11.67 2.80
N SER A 20 -17.01 10.43 3.21
CA SER A 20 -17.44 10.14 4.57
C SER A 20 -16.33 10.53 5.55
N ASP A 21 -16.66 11.23 6.62
CA ASP A 21 -15.70 11.58 7.68
C ASP A 21 -15.21 10.36 8.48
N THR A 22 -15.85 9.21 8.29
CA THR A 22 -15.51 7.96 8.98
C THR A 22 -14.73 7.04 8.05
N PRO A 23 -13.44 6.75 8.32
CA PRO A 23 -12.65 5.85 7.50
C PRO A 23 -13.07 4.39 7.68
N ASN A 24 -12.89 3.59 6.61
CA ASN A 24 -12.94 2.14 6.73
C ASN A 24 -11.64 1.64 7.34
N ILE A 25 -11.74 0.71 8.29
CA ILE A 25 -10.58 -0.03 8.78
C ILE A 25 -10.56 -1.37 8.04
N LEU A 26 -9.49 -1.62 7.30
CA LEU A 26 -9.29 -2.85 6.55
C LEU A 26 -8.26 -3.73 7.23
N ILE A 27 -8.65 -4.97 7.46
CA ILE A 27 -7.74 -6.07 7.78
C ILE A 27 -8.00 -7.23 6.81
N VAL A 28 -6.97 -8.01 6.51
CA VAL A 28 -7.10 -9.16 5.62
C VAL A 28 -6.82 -10.44 6.39
N GLY A 29 -7.85 -11.31 6.52
CA GLY A 29 -7.74 -12.61 7.14
C GLY A 29 -7.72 -13.74 6.11
N GLN A 30 -6.87 -14.75 6.34
CA GLN A 30 -6.88 -16.03 5.63
C GLN A 30 -7.17 -17.16 6.59
N ASN A 31 -7.61 -18.32 6.08
CA ASN A 31 -7.77 -19.52 6.89
C ASN A 31 -6.42 -19.95 7.49
N GLY A 32 -6.42 -20.37 8.75
CA GLY A 32 -5.25 -20.81 9.48
C GLY A 32 -4.72 -19.76 10.46
N ARG A 33 -3.39 -19.59 10.54
CA ARG A 33 -2.74 -18.69 11.51
C ARG A 33 -3.26 -17.25 11.44
N LEU A 34 -3.38 -16.68 10.25
CA LEU A 34 -3.84 -15.31 10.04
C LEU A 34 -5.27 -15.07 10.52
N GLN A 35 -6.09 -16.12 10.59
CA GLN A 35 -7.42 -16.04 11.17
C GLN A 35 -7.39 -15.71 12.67
N TYR A 36 -6.43 -16.31 13.41
CA TYR A 36 -6.25 -16.02 14.84
C TYR A 36 -5.64 -14.62 15.07
N GLU A 37 -4.73 -14.21 14.21
CA GLU A 37 -4.13 -12.87 14.27
C GLU A 37 -5.19 -11.79 13.98
N ALA A 38 -6.04 -11.99 12.99
CA ALA A 38 -7.18 -11.12 12.71
C ALA A 38 -8.14 -11.00 13.91
N LEU A 39 -8.28 -12.09 14.68
CA LEU A 39 -9.04 -12.09 15.93
C LEU A 39 -8.42 -11.23 17.02
N ILE A 40 -7.10 -11.35 17.20
CA ILE A 40 -6.39 -10.55 18.20
C ILE A 40 -6.49 -9.07 17.82
N PHE A 41 -6.36 -8.74 16.53
CA PHE A 41 -6.56 -7.39 16.04
C PHE A 41 -7.98 -6.88 16.34
N ALA A 42 -9.00 -7.66 15.97
CA ALA A 42 -10.38 -7.31 16.24
C ALA A 42 -10.66 -7.18 17.75
N ALA A 43 -10.10 -8.08 18.57
CA ALA A 43 -10.21 -8.01 20.02
C ALA A 43 -9.47 -6.80 20.64
N SER A 44 -8.42 -6.29 20.00
CA SER A 44 -7.74 -5.07 20.44
C SER A 44 -8.57 -3.80 20.17
N LEU A 45 -9.39 -3.83 19.12
CA LEU A 45 -10.37 -2.76 18.86
C LEU A 45 -11.59 -2.89 19.76
N PHE A 46 -12.00 -4.14 20.06
CA PHE A 46 -13.24 -4.46 20.76
C PHE A 46 -13.08 -5.80 21.51
N ALA A 47 -13.68 -6.00 22.65
CA ALA A 47 -13.61 -7.26 23.40
C ALA A 47 -14.67 -8.29 22.97
N GLY A 48 -14.29 -9.47 22.41
CA GLY A 48 -15.27 -10.55 22.17
C GLY A 48 -15.07 -11.67 21.09
N ARG A 49 -15.98 -12.64 20.77
CA ARG A 49 -15.90 -13.86 19.88
C ARG A 49 -16.10 -13.61 18.38
N ILE A 50 -15.46 -14.42 17.47
CA ILE A 50 -14.97 -14.01 16.17
C ILE A 50 -15.95 -13.53 15.10
N ARG A 51 -16.87 -14.27 14.64
CA ARG A 51 -17.68 -13.87 13.46
C ARG A 51 -18.94 -13.14 13.87
N ASP A 52 -19.58 -13.67 14.87
CA ASP A 52 -20.79 -13.06 15.42
C ASP A 52 -20.43 -11.73 16.07
N ILE A 53 -19.23 -11.65 16.63
CA ILE A 53 -18.69 -10.44 17.24
C ILE A 53 -18.20 -9.41 16.24
N LEU A 54 -17.52 -9.79 15.17
CA LEU A 54 -17.23 -8.85 14.08
C LEU A 54 -18.55 -8.23 13.57
N SER A 55 -19.60 -9.04 13.47
CA SER A 55 -20.93 -8.55 13.08
C SER A 55 -21.60 -7.72 14.17
N ASP A 56 -21.53 -8.14 15.42
CA ASP A 56 -22.08 -7.40 16.58
C ASP A 56 -21.34 -6.08 16.82
N LEU A 57 -20.07 -6.01 16.44
CA LEU A 57 -19.22 -4.81 16.46
C LEU A 57 -19.39 -3.93 15.22
N GLY A 58 -20.33 -4.26 14.34
CA GLY A 58 -20.58 -3.51 13.12
C GLY A 58 -19.53 -3.73 12.00
N ALA A 59 -18.65 -4.74 12.14
CA ALA A 59 -17.71 -5.07 11.08
C ALA A 59 -18.41 -5.71 9.89
N THR A 60 -18.10 -5.26 8.70
CA THR A 60 -18.57 -5.85 7.44
C THR A 60 -17.53 -6.82 6.89
N ILE A 61 -17.93 -8.06 6.66
CA ILE A 61 -17.07 -9.07 6.04
C ILE A 61 -17.25 -9.00 4.53
N LEU A 62 -16.22 -8.56 3.81
CA LEU A 62 -16.20 -8.46 2.36
C LEU A 62 -15.37 -9.61 1.78
N PRO A 63 -15.99 -10.64 1.19
CA PRO A 63 -15.24 -11.66 0.47
C PRO A 63 -14.67 -11.09 -0.82
N PHE A 64 -13.43 -11.45 -1.15
CA PHE A 64 -12.80 -11.12 -2.42
C PHE A 64 -12.04 -12.33 -2.96
N GLU A 65 -11.85 -12.35 -4.29
CA GLU A 65 -11.03 -13.36 -4.95
C GLU A 65 -9.62 -12.83 -5.16
N ASN A 66 -8.64 -13.58 -4.68
CA ASN A 66 -7.24 -13.33 -4.98
C ASN A 66 -6.91 -13.87 -6.37
N ARG A 67 -6.79 -12.97 -7.35
CA ARG A 67 -6.65 -13.33 -8.78
C ARG A 67 -5.23 -13.22 -9.31
N TYR A 68 -4.43 -12.32 -8.74
CA TYR A 68 -3.13 -11.94 -9.30
C TYR A 68 -1.95 -12.53 -8.55
N PHE A 69 -2.08 -12.69 -7.24
CA PHE A 69 -1.00 -13.18 -6.39
C PHE A 69 -1.22 -14.62 -5.93
N GLY A 70 -2.46 -15.00 -5.63
CA GLY A 70 -2.84 -16.35 -5.24
C GLY A 70 -2.09 -16.87 -4.02
N GLN A 71 -1.84 -18.16 -4.00
CA GLN A 71 -1.07 -18.81 -2.92
C GLN A 71 0.44 -18.59 -3.08
N ALA A 72 0.90 -18.21 -4.27
CA ALA A 72 2.33 -18.01 -4.54
C ALA A 72 2.89 -16.79 -3.80
N TYR A 73 2.06 -15.75 -3.57
CA TYR A 73 2.45 -14.56 -2.82
C TYR A 73 1.30 -14.10 -1.91
N PRO A 74 1.12 -14.71 -0.72
CA PRO A 74 0.01 -14.40 0.18
C PRO A 74 -0.05 -12.95 0.66
N TYR A 75 1.09 -12.27 0.74
CA TYR A 75 1.18 -10.86 1.10
C TYR A 75 0.47 -9.94 0.10
N GLY A 76 0.29 -10.37 -1.14
CA GLY A 76 -0.47 -9.66 -2.18
C GLY A 76 -1.98 -9.55 -1.88
N ASN A 77 -2.50 -10.35 -0.95
CA ASN A 77 -3.90 -10.28 -0.54
C ASN A 77 -4.31 -8.88 -0.05
N LYS A 78 -3.42 -8.19 0.69
CA LYS A 78 -3.68 -6.82 1.16
C LYS A 78 -3.85 -5.83 0.01
N ILE A 79 -3.16 -6.06 -1.12
CA ILE A 79 -3.25 -5.21 -2.30
C ILE A 79 -4.61 -5.41 -3.00
N GLU A 80 -4.99 -6.68 -3.22
CA GLU A 80 -6.23 -7.00 -3.92
C GLU A 80 -7.48 -6.69 -3.09
N ALA A 81 -7.41 -6.87 -1.77
CA ALA A 81 -8.51 -6.60 -0.86
C ALA A 81 -8.97 -5.12 -0.88
N LEU A 82 -8.08 -4.18 -1.16
CA LEU A 82 -8.43 -2.77 -1.31
C LEU A 82 -9.49 -2.53 -2.38
N LEU A 83 -9.49 -3.34 -3.44
CA LEU A 83 -10.44 -3.21 -4.54
C LEU A 83 -11.86 -3.67 -4.17
N ALA A 84 -12.03 -4.38 -3.06
CA ALA A 84 -13.32 -4.78 -2.53
C ALA A 84 -13.99 -3.70 -1.66
N LEU A 85 -13.22 -2.69 -1.20
CA LEU A 85 -13.75 -1.62 -0.37
C LEU A 85 -14.65 -0.64 -1.16
N PRO A 86 -15.58 0.08 -0.50
CA PRO A 86 -16.35 1.16 -1.12
C PRO A 86 -15.46 2.28 -1.67
N ARG A 87 -15.84 2.83 -2.84
CA ARG A 87 -14.99 3.80 -3.56
C ARG A 87 -14.82 5.15 -2.85
N ASN A 88 -15.83 5.58 -2.11
CA ASN A 88 -15.98 6.97 -1.65
C ASN A 88 -15.77 7.11 -0.15
N GLN A 89 -15.01 6.20 0.43
CA GLN A 89 -14.68 6.26 1.86
C GLN A 89 -13.18 6.12 2.04
N PRO A 90 -12.56 6.94 2.88
CA PRO A 90 -11.17 6.76 3.24
C PRO A 90 -10.97 5.41 3.94
N PHE A 91 -9.74 4.93 3.95
CA PHE A 91 -9.41 3.67 4.61
C PHE A 91 -8.11 3.78 5.40
N LEU A 92 -8.04 2.97 6.44
CA LEU A 92 -6.85 2.62 7.19
C LEU A 92 -6.64 1.11 7.03
N PHE A 93 -5.49 0.70 6.56
CA PHE A 93 -5.09 -0.71 6.51
C PHE A 93 -4.19 -1.02 7.70
N PHE A 94 -4.41 -2.16 8.32
CA PHE A 94 -3.54 -2.73 9.33
C PHE A 94 -3.29 -4.21 9.04
N ASP A 95 -2.05 -4.67 9.23
CA ASP A 95 -1.75 -6.09 9.29
C ASP A 95 -2.39 -6.71 10.54
N THR A 96 -2.72 -8.00 10.47
CA THR A 96 -3.46 -8.71 11.52
C THR A 96 -2.70 -8.91 12.83
N ASP A 97 -1.39 -8.65 12.82
CA ASP A 97 -0.52 -8.68 14.01
C ASP A 97 -0.39 -7.30 14.69
N THR A 98 -1.20 -6.33 14.27
CA THR A 98 -1.25 -5.00 14.87
C THR A 98 -2.16 -4.99 16.10
N LEU A 99 -1.74 -4.31 17.16
CA LEU A 99 -2.53 -4.07 18.38
C LEU A 99 -2.83 -2.58 18.51
N ILE A 100 -4.10 -2.22 18.55
CA ILE A 100 -4.54 -0.85 18.79
C ILE A 100 -4.62 -0.60 20.30
N LEU A 101 -3.84 0.35 20.78
CA LEU A 101 -3.69 0.63 22.21
C LEU A 101 -4.44 1.91 22.65
N ASP A 102 -4.88 2.73 21.69
CA ASP A 102 -5.55 4.00 21.99
C ASP A 102 -6.58 4.34 20.90
N ASP A 103 -7.36 5.38 21.10
CA ASP A 103 -8.42 5.83 20.21
C ASP A 103 -7.87 6.41 18.91
N LEU A 104 -8.07 5.70 17.81
CA LEU A 104 -7.63 6.13 16.47
C LEU A 104 -8.29 7.44 15.99
N SER A 105 -9.44 7.82 16.55
CA SER A 105 -10.12 9.08 16.19
C SER A 105 -9.33 10.32 16.62
N GLN A 106 -8.37 10.16 17.53
CA GLN A 106 -7.49 11.23 17.99
C GLN A 106 -6.28 11.45 17.07
N VAL A 107 -6.05 10.57 16.10
CA VAL A 107 -4.93 10.69 15.17
C VAL A 107 -5.36 11.55 13.98
N PRO A 108 -4.70 12.69 13.73
CA PRO A 108 -5.06 13.60 12.63
C PRO A 108 -4.54 13.08 11.30
N PHE A 109 -5.17 12.05 10.74
CA PHE A 109 -4.81 11.50 9.44
C PHE A 109 -5.10 12.51 8.32
N ASP A 110 -4.11 12.83 7.53
CA ASP A 110 -4.29 13.56 6.27
C ASP A 110 -4.55 12.55 5.13
N PHE A 111 -5.82 12.20 4.95
CA PHE A 111 -6.22 11.23 3.93
C PHE A 111 -5.96 11.67 2.48
N ASP A 112 -5.70 12.94 2.23
CA ASP A 112 -5.32 13.45 0.91
C ASP A 112 -3.86 13.19 0.57
N ARG A 113 -3.03 12.97 1.59
CA ARG A 113 -1.60 12.66 1.47
C ARG A 113 -1.31 11.29 2.08
N PRO A 114 -1.35 10.22 1.27
CA PRO A 114 -1.13 8.88 1.80
C PRO A 114 0.24 8.75 2.45
N SER A 115 0.30 7.95 3.51
CA SER A 115 1.54 7.56 4.16
C SER A 115 1.42 6.14 4.70
N ALA A 116 2.50 5.62 5.26
CA ALA A 116 2.59 4.30 5.85
C ALA A 116 3.59 4.28 7.00
N SER A 117 3.71 3.16 7.70
CA SER A 117 4.73 2.98 8.72
C SER A 117 6.13 3.07 8.12
N LEU A 118 6.89 4.11 8.51
CA LEU A 118 8.29 4.21 8.10
C LEU A 118 9.08 3.02 8.64
N ARG A 119 9.90 2.46 7.77
CA ARG A 119 10.80 1.40 8.15
C ARG A 119 11.86 1.90 9.16
N VAL A 120 12.15 1.07 10.15
CA VAL A 120 13.19 1.35 11.16
C VAL A 120 14.47 0.53 10.95
N GLU A 121 14.46 -0.45 10.02
CA GLU A 121 15.56 -1.39 9.77
C GLU A 121 15.94 -1.46 8.30
N GLY A 122 17.21 -1.78 8.01
CA GLY A 122 17.73 -1.95 6.66
C GLY A 122 17.44 -3.36 6.07
N THR A 123 16.18 -3.75 5.88
CA THR A 123 15.81 -5.10 5.44
C THR A 123 15.86 -5.31 3.93
N TRP A 124 15.47 -4.31 3.14
CA TRP A 124 15.49 -4.34 1.67
C TRP A 124 15.83 -2.95 1.13
N PRO A 125 16.53 -2.81 -0.01
CA PRO A 125 17.19 -3.86 -0.78
C PRO A 125 18.39 -4.45 -0.04
N LYS A 126 18.79 -5.65 -0.43
CA LYS A 126 20.01 -6.27 0.04
C LYS A 126 21.13 -5.95 -0.92
N LEU A 127 22.09 -5.15 -0.46
CA LEU A 127 23.23 -4.75 -1.30
C LEU A 127 24.23 -5.89 -1.44
N GLU A 128 24.59 -6.20 -2.68
CA GLU A 128 25.66 -7.14 -3.01
C GLU A 128 26.97 -6.39 -3.24
N LEU A 129 28.11 -7.03 -2.99
CA LEU A 129 29.44 -6.40 -2.96
C LEU A 129 29.77 -5.64 -4.27
N TYR A 130 29.33 -6.12 -5.40
CA TYR A 130 29.54 -5.54 -6.74
C TYR A 130 28.22 -5.25 -7.45
N GLY A 131 27.12 -5.25 -6.73
CA GLY A 131 25.80 -4.96 -7.25
C GLY A 131 25.47 -3.46 -7.23
N PRO A 132 24.27 -3.10 -7.72
CA PRO A 132 23.78 -1.73 -7.64
C PRO A 132 23.58 -1.28 -6.20
N GLY A 133 23.82 0.02 -5.96
CA GLY A 133 23.59 0.68 -4.68
C GLY A 133 22.12 1.04 -4.43
N TYR A 134 21.84 1.64 -3.27
CA TYR A 134 20.48 2.08 -2.93
C TYR A 134 19.93 3.08 -3.95
N ALA A 135 20.74 4.07 -4.36
CA ALA A 135 20.32 5.09 -5.31
C ALA A 135 19.94 4.49 -6.66
N GLU A 136 20.73 3.54 -7.17
CA GLU A 136 20.48 2.89 -8.44
C GLU A 136 19.22 2.01 -8.37
N ILE A 137 19.05 1.23 -7.30
CA ILE A 137 17.89 0.34 -7.12
C ILE A 137 16.60 1.16 -7.00
N TRP A 138 16.57 2.15 -6.13
CA TRP A 138 15.36 2.96 -5.92
C TRP A 138 15.09 3.88 -7.12
N GLY A 139 16.13 4.49 -7.70
CA GLY A 139 16.02 5.29 -8.92
C GLY A 139 15.40 4.51 -10.06
N ALA A 140 15.86 3.26 -10.29
CA ALA A 140 15.29 2.40 -11.34
C ALA A 140 13.80 2.07 -11.14
N ILE A 141 13.34 1.93 -9.87
CA ILE A 141 11.91 1.75 -9.58
C ILE A 141 11.12 3.02 -9.91
N TYR A 142 11.62 4.19 -9.49
CA TYR A 142 10.98 5.47 -9.76
C TYR A 142 10.94 5.78 -11.26
N ASP A 143 12.05 5.55 -11.98
CA ASP A 143 12.14 5.73 -13.44
C ASP A 143 11.13 4.85 -14.19
N LYS A 144 10.96 3.59 -13.75
CA LYS A 144 9.97 2.67 -14.33
C LYS A 144 8.55 3.25 -14.35
N PHE A 145 8.22 4.07 -13.36
CA PHE A 145 6.90 4.68 -13.21
C PHE A 145 6.86 6.17 -13.57
N GLY A 146 7.96 6.73 -14.07
CA GLY A 146 8.07 8.14 -14.43
C GLY A 146 7.90 9.09 -13.24
N LEU A 147 8.36 8.69 -12.05
CA LEU A 147 8.26 9.47 -10.82
C LEU A 147 9.53 10.27 -10.55
N ASP A 148 9.37 11.43 -9.90
CA ASP A 148 10.49 12.25 -9.46
C ASP A 148 11.19 11.60 -8.25
N PHE A 149 12.27 10.89 -8.53
CA PHE A 149 13.06 10.20 -7.51
C PHE A 149 13.69 11.17 -6.50
N GLU A 150 14.24 12.28 -6.98
CA GLU A 150 14.96 13.24 -6.14
C GLU A 150 14.05 13.84 -5.06
N SER A 151 12.78 14.10 -5.37
CA SER A 151 11.81 14.63 -4.40
C SER A 151 11.41 13.65 -3.30
N SER A 152 11.72 12.35 -3.46
CA SER A 152 11.47 11.32 -2.45
C SER A 152 12.59 11.18 -1.41
N LEU A 153 13.75 11.77 -1.67
CA LEU A 153 14.95 11.59 -0.85
C LEU A 153 14.91 12.43 0.43
N ASP A 154 15.43 11.87 1.50
CA ASP A 154 15.81 12.60 2.71
C ASP A 154 17.26 13.07 2.58
N LEU A 155 17.43 14.30 2.10
CA LEU A 155 18.75 14.89 1.88
C LEU A 155 19.54 15.18 3.18
N SER A 156 18.92 15.03 4.35
CA SER A 156 19.62 15.10 5.64
C SER A 156 20.45 13.85 5.93
N GLN A 157 20.17 12.75 5.20
CA GLN A 157 20.86 11.48 5.33
C GLN A 157 21.99 11.35 4.29
N PRO A 158 23.09 10.65 4.62
CA PRO A 158 24.18 10.39 3.67
C PRO A 158 23.72 9.59 2.45
N ASP A 159 24.45 9.74 1.34
CA ASP A 159 24.31 8.86 0.18
C ASP A 159 24.56 7.41 0.59
N GLU A 160 23.88 6.50 -0.15
CA GLU A 160 23.97 5.05 0.06
C GLU A 160 23.67 4.60 1.50
N TYR A 161 22.94 5.43 2.25
CA TYR A 161 22.41 5.06 3.55
C TYR A 161 20.90 4.83 3.47
N TRP A 162 20.45 3.69 3.93
CA TRP A 162 19.06 3.22 3.73
C TRP A 162 17.97 4.21 4.20
N ARG A 163 18.24 5.06 5.20
CA ARG A 163 17.28 6.06 5.69
C ARG A 163 17.02 7.22 4.71
N ARG A 164 17.94 7.43 3.77
CA ARG A 164 17.78 8.46 2.75
C ARG A 164 16.61 8.17 1.84
N TYR A 165 16.33 6.89 1.57
CA TYR A 165 15.35 6.43 0.61
C TYR A 165 14.00 6.20 1.26
N LEU A 166 12.92 6.62 0.58
CA LEU A 166 11.57 6.38 1.05
C LEU A 166 11.28 4.88 1.03
N TYR A 167 11.03 4.32 2.19
CA TYR A 167 10.67 2.91 2.33
C TYR A 167 9.78 2.70 3.55
N PHE A 168 8.73 1.89 3.36
CA PHE A 168 7.73 1.63 4.38
C PHE A 168 7.65 0.15 4.72
N ASN A 169 7.26 -0.11 5.96
CA ASN A 169 6.68 -1.39 6.33
C ASN A 169 5.21 -1.38 5.88
N ALA A 170 4.79 -2.39 5.11
CA ALA A 170 3.43 -2.45 4.56
C ALA A 170 2.40 -3.00 5.55
N GLY A 171 2.67 -2.95 6.86
CA GLY A 171 1.75 -3.33 7.93
C GLY A 171 0.72 -2.28 8.31
N PHE A 172 0.93 -1.02 7.88
CA PHE A 172 0.00 0.08 8.06
C PHE A 172 0.14 1.07 6.93
N PHE A 173 -0.97 1.47 6.34
CA PHE A 173 -1.06 2.57 5.37
C PHE A 173 -2.49 3.07 5.23
N PHE A 174 -2.67 4.26 4.67
CA PHE A 174 -3.97 4.90 4.52
C PHE A 174 -4.06 5.79 3.29
N TYR A 175 -5.28 6.03 2.83
CA TYR A 175 -5.60 7.01 1.81
C TYR A 175 -7.11 7.27 1.74
N ARG A 176 -7.50 8.37 1.09
CA ARG A 176 -8.91 8.78 0.93
C ARG A 176 -9.74 7.87 0.01
N CYS A 177 -9.11 7.13 -0.91
CA CYS A 177 -9.83 6.31 -1.88
C CYS A 177 -9.15 4.94 -2.08
N PRO A 178 -9.74 3.85 -1.56
CA PRO A 178 -9.15 2.52 -1.64
C PRO A 178 -9.03 2.01 -3.08
N GLN A 179 -9.96 2.40 -3.98
CA GLN A 179 -9.93 1.97 -5.38
C GLN A 179 -8.78 2.60 -6.15
N VAL A 180 -8.49 3.89 -5.92
CA VAL A 180 -7.37 4.59 -6.56
C VAL A 180 -6.05 4.04 -6.04
N PHE A 181 -5.94 3.90 -4.72
CA PHE A 181 -4.74 3.36 -4.09
C PHE A 181 -4.51 1.91 -4.48
N GLY A 182 -5.52 1.05 -4.32
CA GLY A 182 -5.43 -0.38 -4.60
C GLY A 182 -5.11 -0.68 -6.06
N ARG A 183 -5.69 0.05 -7.01
CA ARG A 183 -5.36 -0.13 -8.43
C ARG A 183 -3.92 0.26 -8.73
N ARG A 184 -3.48 1.43 -8.24
CA ARG A 184 -2.10 1.87 -8.39
C ARG A 184 -1.13 0.88 -7.76
N PHE A 185 -1.46 0.38 -6.57
CA PHE A 185 -0.64 -0.59 -5.86
C PHE A 185 -0.55 -1.91 -6.62
N LEU A 186 -1.67 -2.42 -7.12
CA LEU A 186 -1.72 -3.63 -7.94
C LEU A 186 -0.88 -3.47 -9.21
N ASP A 187 -1.09 -2.39 -9.97
CA ASP A 187 -0.40 -2.15 -11.23
C ASP A 187 1.12 -2.05 -11.02
N TYR A 188 1.56 -1.36 -9.97
CA TYR A 188 2.99 -1.20 -9.68
C TYR A 188 3.62 -2.50 -9.18
N ALA A 189 2.95 -3.22 -8.28
CA ALA A 189 3.45 -4.51 -7.80
C ALA A 189 3.56 -5.54 -8.92
N LEU A 190 2.56 -5.62 -9.80
CA LEU A 190 2.60 -6.51 -10.97
C LEU A 190 3.70 -6.11 -11.95
N ALA A 191 3.85 -4.81 -12.24
CA ALA A 191 4.90 -4.33 -13.14
C ALA A 191 6.31 -4.60 -12.62
N ILE A 192 6.54 -4.50 -11.30
CA ILE A 192 7.82 -4.85 -10.69
C ILE A 192 8.04 -6.38 -10.72
N ARG A 193 7.01 -7.17 -10.44
CA ARG A 193 7.10 -8.63 -10.43
C ARG A 193 7.38 -9.21 -11.82
N ASP A 194 6.62 -8.75 -12.83
CA ASP A 194 6.57 -9.37 -14.15
C ASP A 194 7.65 -8.82 -15.10
N ASP A 195 8.12 -7.59 -14.86
CA ASP A 195 9.15 -6.92 -15.63
C ASP A 195 10.03 -6.04 -14.72
N PRO A 196 10.83 -6.64 -13.83
CA PRO A 196 11.67 -5.89 -12.91
C PRO A 196 12.74 -5.07 -13.64
N PRO A 197 13.04 -3.83 -13.20
CA PRO A 197 14.18 -3.08 -13.71
C PRO A 197 15.49 -3.88 -13.60
N PRO A 198 16.47 -3.70 -14.51
CA PRO A 198 17.74 -4.43 -14.45
C PRO A 198 18.48 -4.31 -13.11
N ALA A 199 18.39 -3.18 -12.44
CA ALA A 199 18.99 -2.97 -11.12
C ALA A 199 18.42 -3.90 -10.02
N LEU A 200 17.26 -4.53 -10.27
CA LEU A 200 16.61 -5.45 -9.34
C LEU A 200 16.89 -6.93 -9.63
N VAL A 201 17.67 -7.25 -10.66
CA VAL A 201 17.89 -8.65 -11.11
C VAL A 201 18.45 -9.56 -10.00
N CYS A 202 19.24 -9.01 -9.07
CA CYS A 202 19.81 -9.74 -7.94
C CYS A 202 18.97 -9.62 -6.65
N GLN A 203 17.83 -8.93 -6.70
CA GLN A 203 17.00 -8.72 -5.52
C GLN A 203 15.91 -9.80 -5.41
N VAL A 204 15.68 -10.26 -4.19
CA VAL A 204 14.58 -11.18 -3.88
C VAL A 204 13.33 -10.36 -3.55
N MET A 205 12.24 -10.59 -4.30
CA MET A 205 10.97 -9.89 -4.11
C MET A 205 10.03 -10.56 -3.11
N ASP A 206 10.16 -11.85 -2.88
CA ASP A 206 9.40 -12.57 -1.86
C ASP A 206 10.18 -12.57 -0.53
N PRO A 207 9.62 -12.08 0.57
CA PRO A 207 8.24 -11.58 0.77
C PRO A 207 8.06 -10.06 0.60
N TRP A 208 8.98 -9.34 -0.03
CA TRP A 208 9.13 -7.88 0.04
C TRP A 208 8.37 -7.08 -1.03
N LEU A 209 7.73 -7.73 -2.01
CA LEU A 209 7.14 -7.05 -3.17
C LEU A 209 6.12 -5.95 -2.80
N ASP A 210 5.29 -6.17 -1.78
CA ASP A 210 4.34 -5.18 -1.28
C ASP A 210 5.08 -3.95 -0.71
N GLN A 211 6.16 -4.16 0.05
CA GLN A 211 6.97 -3.08 0.61
C GLN A 211 7.82 -2.37 -0.45
N VAL A 212 8.23 -3.08 -1.51
CA VAL A 212 9.02 -2.51 -2.62
C VAL A 212 8.16 -1.59 -3.49
N ALA A 213 6.92 -1.98 -3.76
CA ALA A 213 6.00 -1.18 -4.56
C ALA A 213 5.40 0.01 -3.80
N LEU A 214 5.15 -0.13 -2.48
CA LEU A 214 4.42 0.83 -1.66
C LEU A 214 5.00 2.27 -1.68
N PRO A 215 6.33 2.50 -1.60
CA PRO A 215 6.90 3.84 -1.66
C PRO A 215 6.55 4.58 -2.95
N ALA A 216 6.68 3.91 -4.09
CA ALA A 216 6.34 4.50 -5.39
C ALA A 216 4.83 4.81 -5.49
N VAL A 217 3.97 3.96 -4.94
CA VAL A 217 2.51 4.20 -4.88
C VAL A 217 2.18 5.42 -4.04
N ILE A 218 2.72 5.51 -2.84
CA ILE A 218 2.51 6.64 -1.93
C ILE A 218 2.99 7.93 -2.57
N HIS A 219 4.20 7.93 -3.12
CA HIS A 219 4.77 9.10 -3.79
C HIS A 219 3.95 9.52 -5.01
N ALA A 220 3.52 8.58 -5.87
CA ALA A 220 2.68 8.85 -7.04
C ALA A 220 1.31 9.44 -6.69
N LEU A 221 0.86 9.29 -5.45
CA LEU A 221 -0.40 9.84 -4.94
C LEU A 221 -0.20 11.12 -4.11
N GLY A 222 1.00 11.71 -4.15
CA GLY A 222 1.33 12.96 -3.47
C GLY A 222 1.64 12.81 -1.98
N GLY A 223 1.84 11.59 -1.51
CA GLY A 223 2.23 11.28 -0.15
C GLY A 223 3.74 11.19 0.06
N GLY A 224 4.15 10.84 1.27
CA GLY A 224 5.53 10.73 1.67
C GLY A 224 5.70 10.33 3.14
N ARG A 225 6.79 10.79 3.76
CA ARG A 225 7.09 10.58 5.18
C ARG A 225 6.10 11.27 6.10
#